data_4525b8875985b9d1ff65aeb17adea8da
#
_entry.id   4525b8875985b9d1ff65aeb17adea8da
#
_cell.length_a   1.000
_cell.length_b   1.000
_cell.length_c   1.000
_cell.angle_alpha   90.00
_cell.angle_beta   90.00
_cell.angle_gamma   90.00
#
_symmetry.space_group_name_H-M   'P 1'
#
loop_
_entity.id
_entity.type
_entity.pdbx_description
1 polymer ?
#
loop_
_entity_poly.entity_id
_entity_poly.type
_entity_poly.pdbx_seq_one_letter_code
_entity_poly.pdbx_strand_id
1 'polypeptide(L)'
;ITGYSVAIMQSFAKDLGVKLEFQKTAFSGILPGLISGSFNAEGSSLNVTAERAKKVLFTVPYSKTVNGVLVRESEASTFSGKTLSPESLSGLRGAVKTASVPEQLLKGFNEQLKKEGKKPITIINVDSLDQTGSAVMTKRADFVYNDISVLAPDAKKYAGEVAQVGEVGPSQWMGWATRKEDGSLNKAISDHILAMQKDGELTKLQQQYLGTTFTVPASDFI
;
A
#
# COMPACT_ATOMS: atom_id res chain seq x y z
N ILE A 1 -17.97 2.46 -5.72
CA ILE A 1 -16.54 2.29 -5.44
C ILE A 1 -15.79 2.72 -6.70
N THR A 2 -14.75 3.53 -6.56
CA THR A 2 -13.94 4.06 -7.67
C THR A 2 -12.46 4.02 -7.29
N GLY A 3 -11.56 4.12 -8.26
CA GLY A 3 -10.12 4.15 -8.06
C GLY A 3 -9.37 3.32 -9.08
N TYR A 4 -8.04 3.43 -9.09
CA TYR A 4 -7.15 2.78 -10.06
C TYR A 4 -7.35 1.26 -10.12
N SER A 5 -7.25 0.57 -8.98
CA SER A 5 -7.45 -0.87 -8.88
C SER A 5 -8.86 -1.29 -9.32
N VAL A 6 -9.88 -0.50 -8.94
CA VAL A 6 -11.29 -0.76 -9.33
C VAL A 6 -11.48 -0.64 -10.84
N ALA A 7 -10.87 0.34 -11.50
CA ALA A 7 -10.98 0.51 -12.94
C ALA A 7 -10.40 -0.70 -13.71
N ILE A 8 -9.26 -1.22 -13.27
CA ILE A 8 -8.66 -2.43 -13.87
C ILE A 8 -9.56 -3.65 -13.63
N MET A 9 -10.11 -3.84 -12.43
CA MET A 9 -11.03 -4.95 -12.13
C MET A 9 -12.31 -4.88 -12.96
N GLN A 10 -12.86 -3.68 -13.15
CA GLN A 10 -14.05 -3.48 -13.99
C GLN A 10 -13.78 -3.80 -15.46
N SER A 11 -12.59 -3.42 -15.97
CA SER A 11 -12.15 -3.80 -17.32
C SER A 11 -12.04 -5.32 -17.45
N PHE A 12 -11.38 -5.99 -16.50
CA PHE A 12 -11.26 -7.45 -16.47
C PHE A 12 -12.62 -8.17 -16.43
N ALA A 13 -13.53 -7.75 -15.54
CA ALA A 13 -14.86 -8.35 -15.42
C ALA A 13 -15.69 -8.17 -16.69
N LYS A 14 -15.57 -7.00 -17.34
CA LYS A 14 -16.22 -6.70 -18.62
C LYS A 14 -15.74 -7.65 -19.73
N ASP A 15 -14.43 -7.87 -19.82
CA ASP A 15 -13.85 -8.76 -20.85
C ASP A 15 -14.27 -10.21 -20.65
N LEU A 16 -14.44 -10.64 -19.40
CA LEU A 16 -14.97 -11.98 -19.08
C LEU A 16 -16.49 -12.10 -19.20
N GLY A 17 -17.23 -10.98 -19.35
CA GLY A 17 -18.68 -10.99 -19.35
C GLY A 17 -19.30 -11.37 -18.01
N VAL A 18 -18.60 -11.12 -16.88
CA VAL A 18 -19.06 -11.47 -15.54
C VAL A 18 -19.40 -10.24 -14.71
N LYS A 19 -20.26 -10.42 -13.71
CA LYS A 19 -20.58 -9.37 -12.74
C LYS A 19 -19.49 -9.31 -11.67
N LEU A 20 -19.00 -8.11 -11.40
CA LEU A 20 -18.07 -7.84 -10.32
C LEU A 20 -18.84 -7.48 -9.05
N GLU A 21 -18.53 -8.17 -7.96
CA GLU A 21 -19.08 -7.86 -6.63
C GLU A 21 -17.95 -7.52 -5.66
N PHE A 22 -18.10 -6.39 -4.95
CA PHE A 22 -17.11 -5.94 -3.97
C PHE A 22 -17.57 -6.28 -2.56
N GLN A 23 -16.70 -6.97 -1.82
CA GLN A 23 -16.88 -7.27 -0.41
C GLN A 23 -15.92 -6.42 0.43
N LYS A 24 -16.47 -5.54 1.27
CA LYS A 24 -15.67 -4.76 2.21
C LYS A 24 -15.24 -5.62 3.40
N THR A 25 -13.93 -5.67 3.66
CA THR A 25 -13.33 -6.49 4.71
C THR A 25 -12.28 -5.67 5.46
N ALA A 26 -12.15 -5.87 6.78
CA ALA A 26 -11.03 -5.31 7.51
C ALA A 26 -9.70 -5.86 6.97
N PHE A 27 -8.65 -5.05 6.93
CA PHE A 27 -7.38 -5.44 6.29
C PHE A 27 -6.79 -6.73 6.86
N SER A 28 -6.84 -6.91 8.18
CA SER A 28 -6.37 -8.13 8.85
C SER A 28 -7.16 -9.38 8.45
N GLY A 29 -8.41 -9.23 8.00
CA GLY A 29 -9.28 -10.29 7.54
C GLY A 29 -9.16 -10.63 6.05
N ILE A 30 -8.42 -9.83 5.24
CA ILE A 30 -8.36 -10.01 3.80
C ILE A 30 -7.75 -11.37 3.43
N LEU A 31 -6.52 -11.66 3.84
CA LEU A 31 -5.88 -12.94 3.51
C LEU A 31 -6.59 -14.15 4.12
N PRO A 32 -7.01 -14.13 5.39
CA PRO A 32 -7.85 -15.22 5.93
C PRO A 32 -9.14 -15.44 5.13
N GLY A 33 -9.86 -14.37 4.77
CA GLY A 33 -11.09 -14.46 3.99
C GLY A 33 -10.87 -14.99 2.58
N LEU A 34 -9.79 -14.60 1.91
CA LEU A 34 -9.40 -15.15 0.61
C LEU A 34 -9.12 -16.66 0.72
N ILE A 35 -8.29 -17.06 1.69
CA ILE A 35 -7.91 -18.47 1.89
C ILE A 35 -9.12 -19.34 2.24
N SER A 36 -10.07 -18.83 3.02
CA SER A 36 -11.31 -19.54 3.36
C SER A 36 -12.35 -19.56 2.23
N GLY A 37 -12.10 -18.86 1.12
CA GLY A 37 -13.04 -18.81 -0.01
C GLY A 37 -14.23 -17.87 0.18
N SER A 38 -14.16 -16.93 1.13
CA SER A 38 -15.21 -15.92 1.32
C SER A 38 -15.34 -14.98 0.11
N PHE A 39 -14.30 -14.86 -0.68
CA PHE A 39 -14.25 -14.17 -1.97
C PHE A 39 -13.19 -14.80 -2.89
N ASN A 40 -13.28 -14.56 -4.19
CA ASN A 40 -12.46 -15.25 -5.20
C ASN A 40 -11.08 -14.61 -5.38
N ALA A 41 -10.99 -13.29 -5.22
CA ALA A 41 -9.73 -12.53 -5.38
C ALA A 41 -9.66 -11.39 -4.37
N GLU A 42 -8.45 -11.09 -3.96
CA GLU A 42 -8.11 -9.86 -3.27
C GLU A 42 -7.71 -8.82 -4.31
N GLY A 43 -8.38 -7.70 -4.36
CA GLY A 43 -8.19 -6.67 -5.39
C GLY A 43 -7.94 -5.28 -4.83
N SER A 44 -7.48 -5.18 -3.58
CA SER A 44 -7.06 -3.91 -2.99
C SER A 44 -5.56 -3.66 -3.17
N SER A 45 -5.03 -2.65 -2.51
CA SER A 45 -3.60 -2.31 -2.56
C SER A 45 -2.77 -3.23 -1.66
N LEU A 46 -2.59 -4.49 -2.07
CA LEU A 46 -1.82 -5.49 -1.31
C LEU A 46 -0.37 -5.53 -1.80
N ASN A 47 0.57 -5.21 -0.91
CA ASN A 47 1.99 -5.35 -1.23
C ASN A 47 2.36 -6.81 -1.45
N VAL A 48 3.07 -7.08 -2.54
CA VAL A 48 3.66 -8.38 -2.84
C VAL A 48 4.83 -8.60 -1.89
N THR A 49 4.79 -9.71 -1.14
CA THR A 49 5.88 -10.12 -0.26
C THR A 49 6.08 -11.62 -0.33
N ALA A 50 7.32 -12.08 -0.16
CA ALA A 50 7.65 -13.51 -0.15
C ALA A 50 6.87 -14.29 0.93
N GLU A 51 6.60 -13.67 2.09
CA GLU A 51 5.82 -14.30 3.15
C GLU A 51 4.36 -14.52 2.75
N ARG A 52 3.74 -13.52 2.12
CA ARG A 52 2.35 -13.64 1.62
C ARG A 52 2.27 -14.62 0.46
N ALA A 53 3.27 -14.63 -0.43
CA ALA A 53 3.35 -15.56 -1.57
C ALA A 53 3.44 -17.04 -1.14
N LYS A 54 3.87 -17.33 0.08
CA LYS A 54 3.77 -18.69 0.65
C LYS A 54 2.33 -19.16 0.85
N LYS A 55 1.38 -18.22 1.02
CA LYS A 55 -0.02 -18.50 1.38
C LYS A 55 -1.00 -18.32 0.23
N VAL A 56 -0.70 -17.44 -0.72
CA VAL A 56 -1.57 -17.09 -1.85
C VAL A 56 -0.76 -17.01 -3.14
N LEU A 57 -1.43 -16.95 -4.30
CA LEU A 57 -0.82 -16.61 -5.59
C LEU A 57 -1.00 -15.11 -5.82
N PHE A 58 0.08 -14.39 -6.11
CA PHE A 58 0.01 -13.04 -6.61
C PHE A 58 -0.10 -13.03 -8.14
N THR A 59 -0.91 -12.12 -8.66
CA THR A 59 -0.88 -11.76 -10.08
C THR A 59 0.42 -11.02 -10.40
N VAL A 60 0.73 -10.81 -11.68
CA VAL A 60 1.70 -9.78 -12.04
C VAL A 60 1.31 -8.48 -11.35
N PRO A 61 2.28 -7.66 -10.92
CA PRO A 61 1.97 -6.39 -10.28
C PRO A 61 1.14 -5.50 -11.22
N TYR A 62 0.25 -4.72 -10.65
CA TYR A 62 -0.48 -3.69 -11.38
C TYR A 62 -0.07 -2.28 -10.95
N SER A 63 0.62 -2.18 -9.81
CA SER A 63 1.07 -0.91 -9.23
C SER A 63 2.42 -1.05 -8.52
N LYS A 64 3.08 0.08 -8.40
CA LYS A 64 4.30 0.24 -7.61
C LYS A 64 4.11 1.39 -6.64
N THR A 65 4.59 1.23 -5.43
CA THR A 65 4.49 2.26 -4.40
C THR A 65 5.76 2.41 -3.61
N VAL A 66 5.87 3.54 -2.95
CA VAL A 66 6.83 3.82 -1.88
C VAL A 66 6.06 4.24 -0.64
N ASN A 67 6.66 4.08 0.52
CA ASN A 67 6.07 4.57 1.75
C ASN A 67 6.54 5.99 2.02
N GLY A 68 5.61 6.83 2.44
CA GLY A 68 5.84 8.20 2.83
C GLY A 68 5.53 8.45 4.30
N VAL A 69 5.79 9.66 4.70
CA VAL A 69 5.56 10.16 6.06
C VAL A 69 4.59 11.33 6.00
N LEU A 70 3.51 11.26 6.79
CA LEU A 70 2.55 12.33 7.00
C LEU A 70 2.72 12.82 8.45
N VAL A 71 2.87 14.12 8.62
CA VAL A 71 3.05 14.79 9.92
C VAL A 71 2.04 15.92 10.08
N ARG A 72 1.95 16.50 11.27
CA ARG A 72 1.23 17.78 11.44
C ARG A 72 1.87 18.88 10.59
N GLU A 73 1.07 19.74 9.98
CA GLU A 73 1.56 20.86 9.15
C GLU A 73 2.58 21.74 9.91
N SER A 74 2.31 22.00 11.19
CA SER A 74 3.20 22.79 12.07
C SER A 74 4.59 22.16 12.28
N GLU A 75 4.76 20.88 11.98
CA GLU A 75 6.02 20.14 12.16
C GLU A 75 6.69 19.81 10.81
N ALA A 76 6.04 20.09 9.70
CA ALA A 76 6.54 19.77 8.36
C ALA A 76 7.93 20.39 8.08
N SER A 77 8.18 21.60 8.55
CA SER A 77 9.47 22.29 8.38
C SER A 77 10.66 21.53 8.98
N THR A 78 10.45 20.71 10.02
CA THR A 78 11.48 19.86 10.63
C THR A 78 12.04 18.83 9.64
N PHE A 79 11.23 18.44 8.67
CA PHE A 79 11.55 17.42 7.67
C PHE A 79 11.85 18.01 6.28
N SER A 80 11.55 19.29 6.05
CA SER A 80 11.69 19.95 4.74
C SER A 80 13.13 19.93 4.22
N GLY A 81 13.28 19.64 2.92
CA GLY A 81 14.58 19.65 2.24
C GLY A 81 15.51 18.50 2.62
N LYS A 82 15.04 17.52 3.38
CA LYS A 82 15.83 16.35 3.81
C LYS A 82 15.35 15.09 3.06
N THR A 83 16.30 14.28 2.63
CA THR A 83 15.99 12.89 2.31
C THR A 83 15.69 12.18 3.61
N LEU A 84 14.47 11.68 3.76
CA LEU A 84 14.08 10.97 4.97
C LEU A 84 14.78 9.61 5.03
N SER A 85 15.19 9.26 6.23
CA SER A 85 15.81 7.97 6.56
C SER A 85 15.23 7.47 7.89
N PRO A 86 15.48 6.22 8.29
CA PRO A 86 15.08 5.73 9.60
C PRO A 86 15.53 6.63 10.76
N GLU A 87 16.72 7.23 10.64
CA GLU A 87 17.26 8.14 11.66
C GLU A 87 16.41 9.42 11.83
N SER A 88 15.84 9.93 10.74
CA SER A 88 14.95 11.09 10.78
C SER A 88 13.70 10.84 11.63
N LEU A 89 13.33 9.57 11.83
CA LEU A 89 12.16 9.12 12.59
C LEU A 89 12.52 8.60 14.00
N SER A 90 13.81 8.59 14.34
CA SER A 90 14.32 8.06 15.63
C SER A 90 13.68 8.74 16.84
N GLY A 91 13.17 7.95 17.77
CA GLY A 91 12.56 8.40 19.01
C GLY A 91 11.15 8.99 18.87
N LEU A 92 10.61 9.08 17.65
CA LEU A 92 9.25 9.55 17.37
C LEU A 92 8.23 8.41 17.49
N ARG A 93 6.95 8.76 17.56
CA ARG A 93 5.80 7.84 17.59
C ARG A 93 5.21 7.75 16.20
N GLY A 94 5.26 6.57 15.59
CA GLY A 94 4.75 6.32 14.23
C GLY A 94 3.45 5.52 14.24
N ALA A 95 2.37 6.07 13.68
CA ALA A 95 1.11 5.35 13.49
C ALA A 95 1.14 4.52 12.21
N VAL A 96 0.78 3.24 12.34
CA VAL A 96 0.68 2.29 11.22
C VAL A 96 -0.49 1.35 11.40
N LYS A 97 -0.99 0.82 10.30
CA LYS A 97 -2.04 -0.20 10.34
C LYS A 97 -1.46 -1.55 10.75
N THR A 98 -2.13 -2.24 11.68
CA THR A 98 -1.78 -3.58 12.16
C THR A 98 -1.66 -4.58 10.99
N ALA A 99 -0.65 -5.45 11.04
CA ALA A 99 -0.35 -6.50 10.04
C ALA A 99 -0.06 -5.96 8.63
N SER A 100 0.32 -4.68 8.50
CA SER A 100 0.71 -4.06 7.24
C SER A 100 2.22 -4.19 6.97
N VAL A 101 2.62 -3.97 5.72
CA VAL A 101 4.05 -3.88 5.37
C VAL A 101 4.72 -2.66 5.99
N PRO A 102 4.08 -1.46 6.04
CA PRO A 102 4.62 -0.34 6.80
C PRO A 102 4.95 -0.66 8.25
N GLU A 103 4.13 -1.46 8.95
CA GLU A 103 4.46 -1.91 10.31
C GLU A 103 5.73 -2.75 10.35
N GLN A 104 5.88 -3.69 9.40
CA GLN A 104 7.07 -4.54 9.33
C GLN A 104 8.33 -3.72 8.99
N LEU A 105 8.20 -2.73 8.10
CA LEU A 105 9.31 -1.83 7.76
C LEU A 105 9.74 -0.98 8.96
N LEU A 106 8.81 -0.43 9.75
CA LEU A 106 9.15 0.30 10.98
C LEU A 106 9.84 -0.60 12.01
N LYS A 107 9.45 -1.87 12.11
CA LYS A 107 10.17 -2.85 12.94
C LYS A 107 11.60 -3.06 12.44
N GLY A 108 11.79 -3.18 11.12
CA GLY A 108 13.11 -3.26 10.49
C GLY A 108 13.97 -2.00 10.72
N PHE A 109 13.36 -0.82 10.63
CA PHE A 109 14.03 0.44 10.97
C PHE A 109 14.47 0.46 12.44
N ASN A 110 13.64 -0.05 13.36
CA ASN A 110 14.01 -0.13 14.77
C ASN A 110 15.21 -1.07 15.02
N GLU A 111 15.33 -2.18 14.28
CA GLU A 111 16.50 -3.03 14.37
C GLU A 111 17.77 -2.30 13.86
N GLN A 112 17.65 -1.49 12.81
CA GLN A 112 18.75 -0.66 12.33
C GLN A 112 19.13 0.39 13.37
N LEU A 113 18.15 1.19 13.85
CA LEU A 113 18.37 2.23 14.84
C LEU A 113 19.04 1.69 16.12
N LYS A 114 18.61 0.51 16.57
CA LYS A 114 19.20 -0.17 17.72
C LYS A 114 20.68 -0.52 17.50
N LYS A 115 21.05 -1.04 16.32
CA LYS A 115 22.45 -1.32 15.97
C LYS A 115 23.31 -0.05 15.96
N GLU A 116 22.71 1.08 15.64
CA GLU A 116 23.34 2.39 15.59
C GLU A 116 23.33 3.13 16.96
N GLY A 117 22.80 2.52 18.02
CA GLY A 117 22.67 3.12 19.35
C GLY A 117 21.67 4.27 19.42
N LYS A 118 20.74 4.35 18.46
CA LYS A 118 19.70 5.39 18.38
C LYS A 118 18.42 4.93 19.07
N LYS A 119 17.57 5.89 19.45
CA LYS A 119 16.26 5.60 20.06
C LYS A 119 15.33 4.94 19.03
N PRO A 120 14.64 3.86 19.38
CA PRO A 120 13.68 3.24 18.47
C PRO A 120 12.46 4.14 18.26
N ILE A 121 11.77 3.93 17.13
CA ILE A 121 10.45 4.46 16.85
C ILE A 121 9.44 3.75 17.73
N THR A 122 8.57 4.49 18.42
CA THR A 122 7.42 3.91 19.12
C THR A 122 6.32 3.62 18.12
N ILE A 123 6.03 2.35 17.85
CA ILE A 123 5.03 1.95 16.88
C ILE A 123 3.64 1.99 17.52
N ILE A 124 2.74 2.80 16.96
CA ILE A 124 1.34 2.93 17.35
C ILE A 124 0.49 2.17 16.33
N ASN A 125 0.06 0.97 16.69
CA ASN A 125 -0.79 0.14 15.86
C ASN A 125 -2.24 0.62 15.90
N VAL A 126 -2.88 0.68 14.73
CA VAL A 126 -4.30 1.00 14.55
C VAL A 126 -4.97 0.00 13.61
N ASP A 127 -6.29 -0.13 13.70
CA ASP A 127 -7.03 -1.14 12.94
C ASP A 127 -7.52 -0.62 11.57
N SER A 128 -7.61 0.70 11.40
CA SER A 128 -8.07 1.32 10.16
C SER A 128 -7.22 2.52 9.75
N LEU A 129 -7.27 2.87 8.46
CA LEU A 129 -6.57 4.03 7.92
C LEU A 129 -7.06 5.34 8.53
N ASP A 130 -8.37 5.50 8.73
CA ASP A 130 -8.93 6.72 9.34
C ASP A 130 -8.35 6.98 10.74
N GLN A 131 -7.96 5.92 11.45
CA GLN A 131 -7.34 6.03 12.77
C GLN A 131 -5.88 6.49 12.70
N THR A 132 -5.17 6.29 11.57
CA THR A 132 -3.78 6.75 11.43
C THR A 132 -3.71 8.27 11.39
N GLY A 133 -4.48 8.93 10.52
CA GLY A 133 -4.56 10.38 10.45
C GLY A 133 -5.03 11.00 11.78
N SER A 134 -6.10 10.42 12.37
CA SER A 134 -6.59 10.84 13.69
C SER A 134 -5.52 10.76 14.79
N ALA A 135 -4.66 9.74 14.78
CA ALA A 135 -3.59 9.60 15.76
C ALA A 135 -2.57 10.76 15.70
N VAL A 136 -2.26 11.26 14.50
CA VAL A 136 -1.38 12.43 14.33
C VAL A 136 -2.08 13.70 14.76
N MET A 137 -3.32 13.92 14.34
CA MET A 137 -4.08 15.12 14.69
C MET A 137 -4.31 15.25 16.19
N THR A 138 -4.58 14.15 16.89
CA THR A 138 -4.77 14.10 18.35
C THR A 138 -3.45 13.99 19.15
N LYS A 139 -2.30 14.11 18.50
CA LYS A 139 -0.97 14.01 19.10
C LYS A 139 -0.67 12.67 19.80
N ARG A 140 -1.42 11.61 19.47
CA ARG A 140 -1.10 10.24 19.89
C ARG A 140 0.12 9.70 19.15
N ALA A 141 0.30 10.10 17.88
CA ALA A 141 1.46 9.83 17.07
C ALA A 141 2.08 11.14 16.58
N ASP A 142 3.35 11.09 16.22
CA ASP A 142 4.08 12.21 15.65
C ASP A 142 4.03 12.17 14.12
N PHE A 143 3.93 10.96 13.55
CA PHE A 143 3.77 10.75 12.11
C PHE A 143 2.91 9.53 11.78
N VAL A 144 2.38 9.51 10.56
CA VAL A 144 1.85 8.30 9.90
C VAL A 144 2.90 7.80 8.93
N TYR A 145 3.13 6.50 8.90
CA TYR A 145 3.96 5.84 7.90
C TYR A 145 3.11 4.89 7.06
N ASN A 146 2.96 5.19 5.77
CA ASN A 146 2.17 4.36 4.86
C ASN A 146 2.56 4.64 3.41
N ASP A 147 2.01 3.85 2.50
CA ASP A 147 2.01 4.09 1.07
C ASP A 147 1.57 5.52 0.74
N ILE A 148 2.31 6.20 -0.13
CA ILE A 148 2.01 7.58 -0.51
C ILE A 148 0.63 7.72 -1.16
N SER A 149 0.16 6.72 -1.89
CA SER A 149 -1.19 6.73 -2.49
C SER A 149 -2.30 6.63 -1.44
N VAL A 150 -1.99 6.06 -0.27
CA VAL A 150 -2.88 5.99 0.89
C VAL A 150 -2.83 7.28 1.70
N LEU A 151 -1.67 7.93 1.79
CA LEU A 151 -1.50 9.19 2.52
C LEU A 151 -2.08 10.40 1.77
N ALA A 152 -2.04 10.40 0.44
CA ALA A 152 -2.48 11.54 -0.38
C ALA A 152 -3.95 11.96 -0.16
N PRO A 153 -4.93 11.04 -0.05
CA PRO A 153 -6.30 11.39 0.32
C PRO A 153 -6.41 12.07 1.68
N ASP A 154 -5.65 11.59 2.68
CA ASP A 154 -5.66 12.19 4.02
C ASP A 154 -5.00 13.56 4.01
N ALA A 155 -3.87 13.73 3.32
CA ALA A 155 -3.23 15.02 3.15
C ALA A 155 -4.16 16.05 2.46
N LYS A 156 -4.98 15.60 1.50
CA LYS A 156 -5.98 16.46 0.85
C LYS A 156 -7.17 16.78 1.76
N LYS A 157 -7.69 15.78 2.47
CA LYS A 157 -8.85 15.92 3.37
C LYS A 157 -8.57 16.87 4.53
N TYR A 158 -7.36 16.81 5.07
CA TYR A 158 -6.90 17.60 6.21
C TYR A 158 -5.86 18.66 5.79
N ALA A 159 -6.04 19.24 4.60
CA ALA A 159 -5.14 20.28 4.08
C ALA A 159 -5.03 21.46 5.08
N GLY A 160 -3.81 21.87 5.39
CA GLY A 160 -3.52 22.89 6.41
C GLY A 160 -3.38 22.34 7.84
N GLU A 161 -3.74 21.08 8.09
CA GLU A 161 -3.55 20.41 9.39
C GLU A 161 -2.42 19.38 9.34
N VAL A 162 -2.24 18.73 8.18
CA VAL A 162 -1.21 17.71 7.95
C VAL A 162 -0.50 17.92 6.63
N ALA A 163 0.77 17.53 6.57
CA ALA A 163 1.62 17.58 5.38
C ALA A 163 2.31 16.23 5.13
N GLN A 164 2.40 15.84 3.87
CA GLN A 164 3.28 14.77 3.45
C GLN A 164 4.68 15.33 3.24
N VAL A 165 5.67 14.80 3.96
CA VAL A 165 7.01 15.43 4.06
C VAL A 165 8.12 14.68 3.35
N GLY A 166 7.89 13.46 2.88
CA GLY A 166 8.88 12.71 2.12
C GLY A 166 8.61 11.21 2.09
N GLU A 167 9.53 10.51 1.46
CA GLU A 167 9.49 9.06 1.27
C GLU A 167 10.61 8.39 2.07
N VAL A 168 10.34 7.22 2.63
CA VAL A 168 11.30 6.43 3.40
C VAL A 168 11.15 4.96 3.09
N GLY A 169 12.27 4.26 2.86
CA GLY A 169 12.31 2.84 2.62
C GLY A 169 12.21 2.45 1.14
N PRO A 170 12.21 1.13 0.86
CA PRO A 170 12.21 0.63 -0.50
C PRO A 170 10.85 0.81 -1.18
N SER A 171 10.87 0.99 -2.49
CA SER A 171 9.66 0.86 -3.29
C SER A 171 9.18 -0.60 -3.31
N GLN A 172 7.88 -0.79 -3.42
CA GLN A 172 7.25 -2.09 -3.36
C GLN A 172 6.25 -2.28 -4.50
N TRP A 173 6.14 -3.53 -4.98
CA TRP A 173 5.11 -3.91 -5.94
C TRP A 173 3.80 -4.22 -5.21
N MET A 174 2.69 -3.86 -5.85
CA MET A 174 1.34 -4.25 -5.47
C MET A 174 0.79 -5.21 -6.50
N GLY A 175 0.28 -6.34 -6.07
CA GLY A 175 -0.39 -7.33 -6.89
C GLY A 175 -1.71 -7.72 -6.27
N TRP A 176 -2.66 -8.19 -7.07
CA TRP A 176 -3.84 -8.86 -6.54
C TRP A 176 -3.48 -10.30 -6.16
N ALA A 177 -4.30 -10.88 -5.30
CA ALA A 177 -4.07 -12.24 -4.85
C ALA A 177 -5.29 -13.13 -5.09
N THR A 178 -5.01 -14.40 -5.39
CA THR A 178 -5.99 -15.48 -5.45
C THR A 178 -5.55 -16.63 -4.53
N ARG A 179 -6.45 -17.57 -4.25
CA ARG A 179 -6.06 -18.80 -3.57
C ARG A 179 -5.05 -19.58 -4.43
N LYS A 180 -4.27 -20.45 -3.79
CA LYS A 180 -3.27 -21.27 -4.49
C LYS A 180 -3.86 -22.24 -5.50
N GLU A 181 -5.05 -22.75 -5.24
CA GLU A 181 -5.81 -23.61 -6.14
C GLU A 181 -6.45 -22.88 -7.33
N ASP A 182 -6.59 -21.55 -7.27
CA ASP A 182 -7.21 -20.73 -8.31
C ASP A 182 -6.21 -20.21 -9.36
N GLY A 183 -5.25 -21.03 -9.76
CA GLY A 183 -4.20 -20.66 -10.71
C GLY A 183 -4.72 -20.16 -12.06
N SER A 184 -5.85 -20.70 -12.54
CA SER A 184 -6.48 -20.24 -13.79
C SER A 184 -7.02 -18.82 -13.68
N LEU A 185 -7.67 -18.48 -12.56
CA LEU A 185 -8.14 -17.11 -12.30
C LEU A 185 -6.95 -16.15 -12.17
N ASN A 186 -5.92 -16.55 -11.41
CA ASN A 186 -4.70 -15.75 -11.25
C ASN A 186 -4.05 -15.44 -12.60
N LYS A 187 -3.91 -16.46 -13.45
CA LYS A 187 -3.36 -16.31 -14.81
C LYS A 187 -4.21 -15.38 -15.66
N ALA A 188 -5.53 -15.55 -15.66
CA ALA A 188 -6.43 -14.70 -16.45
C ALA A 188 -6.33 -13.22 -16.05
N ILE A 189 -6.26 -12.92 -14.75
CA ILE A 189 -6.07 -11.56 -14.25
C ILE A 189 -4.69 -11.02 -14.68
N SER A 190 -3.64 -11.83 -14.56
CA SER A 190 -2.28 -11.44 -14.93
C SER A 190 -2.15 -11.15 -16.43
N ASP A 191 -2.72 -12.01 -17.27
CA ASP A 191 -2.73 -11.82 -18.73
C ASP A 191 -3.47 -10.54 -19.11
N HIS A 192 -4.59 -10.23 -18.45
CA HIS A 192 -5.34 -9.00 -18.67
C HIS A 192 -4.51 -7.74 -18.31
N ILE A 193 -3.83 -7.73 -17.14
CA ILE A 193 -2.96 -6.62 -16.72
C ILE A 193 -1.84 -6.41 -17.76
N LEU A 194 -1.20 -7.49 -18.24
CA LEU A 194 -0.16 -7.41 -19.24
C LEU A 194 -0.68 -6.95 -20.60
N ALA A 195 -1.90 -7.35 -20.99
CA ALA A 195 -2.55 -6.86 -22.20
C ALA A 195 -2.81 -5.34 -22.11
N MET A 196 -3.39 -4.86 -21.00
CA MET A 196 -3.60 -3.45 -20.74
C MET A 196 -2.30 -2.64 -20.72
N GLN A 197 -1.19 -3.24 -20.29
CA GLN A 197 0.12 -2.59 -20.36
C GLN A 197 0.60 -2.47 -21.79
N LYS A 198 0.43 -3.52 -22.60
CA LYS A 198 0.86 -3.59 -23.99
C LYS A 198 0.11 -2.62 -24.89
N ASP A 199 -1.19 -2.44 -24.70
CA ASP A 199 -2.04 -1.53 -25.49
C ASP A 199 -2.05 -0.09 -24.96
N GLY A 200 -1.42 0.16 -23.81
CA GLY A 200 -1.29 1.47 -23.17
C GLY A 200 -2.49 1.87 -22.30
N GLU A 201 -3.50 1.02 -22.12
CA GLU A 201 -4.64 1.31 -21.27
C GLU A 201 -4.21 1.43 -19.80
N LEU A 202 -3.33 0.52 -19.32
CA LEU A 202 -2.78 0.59 -17.97
C LEU A 202 -2.05 1.92 -17.71
N THR A 203 -1.26 2.40 -18.67
CA THR A 203 -0.55 3.68 -18.59
C THR A 203 -1.50 4.87 -18.50
N LYS A 204 -2.61 4.84 -19.26
CA LYS A 204 -3.65 5.89 -19.18
C LYS A 204 -4.29 5.92 -17.81
N LEU A 205 -4.64 4.75 -17.25
CA LEU A 205 -5.21 4.65 -15.90
C LEU A 205 -4.20 5.10 -14.82
N GLN A 206 -2.92 4.74 -14.95
CA GLN A 206 -1.87 5.22 -14.05
C GLN A 206 -1.80 6.75 -14.06
N GLN A 207 -1.74 7.36 -15.24
CA GLN A 207 -1.70 8.83 -15.34
C GLN A 207 -2.95 9.48 -14.75
N GLN A 208 -4.13 8.92 -15.02
CA GLN A 208 -5.41 9.46 -14.53
C GLN A 208 -5.55 9.39 -13.01
N TYR A 209 -5.18 8.27 -12.41
CA TYR A 209 -5.45 8.01 -10.99
C TYR A 209 -4.25 8.26 -10.07
N LEU A 210 -3.02 8.10 -10.58
CA LEU A 210 -1.79 8.17 -9.79
C LEU A 210 -0.93 9.40 -10.14
N GLY A 211 -1.18 10.06 -11.29
CA GLY A 211 -0.37 11.18 -11.78
C GLY A 211 1.05 10.78 -12.21
N THR A 212 1.35 9.50 -12.29
CA THR A 212 2.65 8.96 -12.69
C THR A 212 2.46 7.68 -13.49
N THR A 213 3.50 7.24 -14.22
CA THR A 213 3.47 6.01 -14.99
C THR A 213 4.69 5.14 -14.70
N PHE A 214 4.53 3.83 -14.82
CA PHE A 214 5.59 2.85 -14.67
C PHE A 214 5.25 1.57 -15.42
N THR A 215 6.27 0.83 -15.82
CA THR A 215 6.11 -0.50 -16.41
C THR A 215 6.08 -1.54 -15.31
N VAL A 216 5.10 -2.44 -15.36
CA VAL A 216 5.02 -3.56 -14.42
C VAL A 216 5.81 -4.77 -14.98
N PRO A 217 6.54 -5.52 -14.13
CA PRO A 217 7.24 -6.71 -14.56
C PRO A 217 6.27 -7.87 -14.79
N ALA A 218 6.59 -8.74 -15.75
CA ALA A 218 5.85 -9.98 -15.97
C ALA A 218 6.35 -11.11 -15.05
N SER A 219 7.56 -11.00 -14.50
CA SER A 219 8.20 -11.97 -13.60
C SER A 219 9.15 -11.25 -12.63
N ASP A 220 9.74 -11.99 -11.70
CA ASP A 220 10.81 -11.52 -10.80
C ASP A 220 10.43 -10.31 -9.94
N PHE A 221 9.22 -10.31 -9.40
CA PHE A 221 8.69 -9.23 -8.55
C PHE A 221 8.48 -9.65 -7.07
N ILE A 222 8.86 -10.87 -6.69
CA ILE A 222 8.77 -11.42 -5.34
C ILE A 222 10.18 -11.63 -4.77
#